data_0dde021ae0a8600dcbc686f486b5678d
#
_entry.id   0dde021ae0a8600dcbc686f486b5678d
#
_cell.length_a   1.000
_cell.length_b   1.000
_cell.length_c   1.000
_cell.angle_alpha   90.00
_cell.angle_beta   90.00
_cell.angle_gamma   90.00
#
_symmetry.space_group_name_H-M   'P 1'
#
loop_
_entity.id
_entity.type
_entity.pdbx_description
1 polymer ?
#
loop_
_entity_poly.entity_id
_entity_poly.type
_entity_poly.pdbx_seq_one_letter_code
_entity_poly.pdbx_strand_id
1 'polypeptide(L)'
;MQKLLQLINNFSKVLGYKINVQKSQALLYTNNRQTESQIMSELPFIIASKRIKYLGIQLTRDVKDLFKENYKPLLKEIREDTNKWKNIPCSWIGRINTVKMAILPKVICGINAIP
;
A
#
# COMPACT_ATOMS: atom_id res chain seq x y z
N MET A 1 6.85 12.05 -19.74
CA MET A 1 6.49 12.76 -18.49
C MET A 1 5.54 13.93 -18.68
N GLN A 2 5.83 14.86 -19.54
CA GLN A 2 4.91 15.98 -19.84
C GLN A 2 3.54 15.53 -20.31
N LYS A 3 3.47 14.47 -21.12
CA LYS A 3 2.19 13.89 -21.57
C LYS A 3 1.34 13.34 -20.42
N LEU A 4 1.97 12.73 -19.42
CA LEU A 4 1.27 12.22 -18.24
C LEU A 4 0.67 13.37 -17.41
N LEU A 5 1.43 14.43 -17.18
CA LEU A 5 0.97 15.60 -16.45
C LEU A 5 -0.18 16.32 -17.18
N GLN A 6 -0.10 16.41 -18.51
CA GLN A 6 -1.20 16.95 -19.33
C GLN A 6 -2.46 16.09 -19.23
N LEU A 7 -2.30 14.76 -19.26
CA LEU A 7 -3.43 13.83 -19.12
C LEU A 7 -4.10 13.99 -17.76
N ILE A 8 -3.33 14.08 -16.69
CA ILE A 8 -3.80 14.30 -15.32
C ILE A 8 -4.55 15.64 -15.21
N ASN A 9 -4.01 16.70 -15.78
CA ASN A 9 -4.66 18.01 -15.81
C ASN A 9 -5.98 17.99 -16.60
N ASN A 10 -6.01 17.34 -17.74
CA ASN A 10 -7.23 17.18 -18.54
C ASN A 10 -8.29 16.39 -17.79
N PHE A 11 -7.90 15.30 -17.13
CA PHE A 11 -8.78 14.49 -16.29
C PHE A 11 -9.37 15.30 -15.14
N SER A 12 -8.55 16.12 -14.46
CA SER A 12 -9.01 16.97 -13.37
C SER A 12 -9.99 18.04 -13.82
N LYS A 13 -9.80 18.60 -15.01
CA LYS A 13 -10.74 19.58 -15.61
C LYS A 13 -12.10 18.96 -15.95
N VAL A 14 -12.10 17.74 -16.49
CA VAL A 14 -13.33 17.04 -16.88
C VAL A 14 -14.16 16.61 -15.68
N LEU A 15 -13.52 16.07 -14.64
CA LEU A 15 -14.19 15.54 -13.44
C LEU A 15 -14.35 16.54 -12.31
N GLY A 16 -13.72 17.71 -12.37
CA GLY A 16 -13.73 18.70 -11.29
C GLY A 16 -12.91 18.32 -10.07
N TYR A 17 -12.10 17.27 -10.15
CA TYR A 17 -11.20 16.84 -9.07
C TYR A 17 -9.78 17.37 -9.30
N LYS A 18 -9.15 17.86 -8.25
CA LYS A 18 -7.74 18.25 -8.29
C LYS A 18 -6.89 17.21 -7.57
N ILE A 19 -5.73 16.90 -8.15
CA ILE A 19 -4.76 16.02 -7.51
C ILE A 19 -4.06 16.76 -6.38
N ASN A 20 -4.02 16.12 -5.21
CA ASN A 20 -3.26 16.63 -4.09
C ASN A 20 -1.78 16.27 -4.24
N VAL A 21 -1.00 17.22 -4.72
CA VAL A 21 0.43 17.05 -4.98
C VAL A 21 1.21 16.69 -3.70
N GLN A 22 0.83 17.24 -2.56
CA GLN A 22 1.50 16.99 -1.29
C GLN A 22 1.33 15.54 -0.79
N LYS A 23 0.18 14.93 -1.10
CA LYS A 23 -0.11 13.53 -0.73
C LYS A 23 0.18 12.54 -1.83
N SER A 24 0.50 13.01 -3.03
CA SER A 24 0.82 12.14 -4.17
C SER A 24 2.27 11.68 -4.12
N GLN A 25 2.47 10.39 -4.35
CA GLN A 25 3.78 9.77 -4.41
C GLN A 25 3.97 9.06 -5.74
N ALA A 26 5.18 9.07 -6.25
CA ALA A 26 5.53 8.38 -7.48
C ALA A 26 6.66 7.37 -7.23
N LEU A 27 6.55 6.20 -7.85
CA LEU A 27 7.57 5.17 -7.83
C LEU A 27 8.16 5.05 -9.23
N LEU A 28 9.46 5.28 -9.35
CA LEU A 28 10.15 5.23 -10.63
C LEU A 28 10.64 3.82 -10.95
N TYR A 29 10.33 3.39 -12.18
CA TYR A 29 10.79 2.15 -12.77
C TYR A 29 11.81 2.45 -13.85
N THR A 30 13.04 2.77 -13.46
CA THR A 30 14.12 3.04 -14.42
C THR A 30 15.44 2.45 -13.93
N ASN A 31 16.23 1.93 -14.85
CA ASN A 31 17.56 1.42 -14.59
C ASN A 31 18.65 2.48 -14.84
N ASN A 32 18.27 3.64 -15.34
CA ASN A 32 19.21 4.71 -15.68
C ASN A 32 19.15 5.84 -14.66
N ARG A 33 20.25 6.04 -13.92
CA ARG A 33 20.35 7.07 -12.88
C ARG A 33 20.23 8.50 -13.41
N GLN A 34 20.69 8.75 -14.62
CA GLN A 34 20.60 10.09 -15.23
C GLN A 34 19.15 10.46 -15.54
N THR A 35 18.41 9.52 -16.11
CA THR A 35 16.97 9.67 -16.38
C THR A 35 16.17 9.84 -15.09
N GLU A 36 16.55 9.11 -14.05
CA GLU A 36 15.92 9.22 -12.72
C GLU A 36 16.08 10.64 -12.15
N SER A 37 17.27 11.20 -12.19
CA SER A 37 17.54 12.57 -11.72
C SER A 37 16.75 13.63 -12.49
N GLN A 38 16.65 13.50 -13.81
CA GLN A 38 15.86 14.40 -14.65
C GLN A 38 14.38 14.33 -14.32
N ILE A 39 13.84 13.13 -14.15
CA ILE A 39 12.43 12.92 -13.82
C ILE A 39 12.13 13.46 -12.43
N MET A 40 13.03 13.29 -11.47
CA MET A 40 12.90 13.84 -10.12
C MET A 40 12.77 15.36 -10.11
N SER A 41 13.51 16.04 -10.99
CA SER A 41 13.45 17.50 -11.09
C SER A 41 12.18 18.02 -11.75
N GLU A 42 11.58 17.23 -12.65
CA GLU A 42 10.39 17.63 -13.43
C GLU A 42 9.06 17.33 -12.72
N LEU A 43 9.04 16.32 -11.86
CA LEU A 43 7.81 15.91 -11.20
C LEU A 43 7.54 16.71 -9.91
N PRO A 44 6.30 17.24 -9.75
CA PRO A 44 5.90 17.92 -8.51
C PRO A 44 5.61 16.96 -7.36
N PHE A 45 5.65 15.64 -7.60
CA PHE A 45 5.31 14.62 -6.62
C PHE A 45 6.51 14.19 -5.78
N ILE A 46 6.22 13.68 -4.58
CA ILE A 46 7.23 13.04 -3.73
C ILE A 46 7.60 11.70 -4.36
N ILE A 47 8.89 11.49 -4.60
CA ILE A 47 9.38 10.27 -5.22
C ILE A 47 9.81 9.29 -4.13
N ALA A 48 9.15 8.13 -4.11
CA ALA A 48 9.49 7.04 -3.21
C ALA A 48 10.65 6.21 -3.78
N SER A 49 11.64 5.91 -2.94
CA SER A 49 12.84 5.17 -3.36
C SER A 49 12.62 3.67 -3.52
N LYS A 50 11.84 3.06 -2.64
CA LYS A 50 11.68 1.60 -2.58
C LYS A 50 10.23 1.13 -2.56
N ARG A 51 9.36 1.79 -1.82
CA ARG A 51 7.98 1.33 -1.59
C ARG A 51 7.03 2.47 -1.34
N ILE A 52 5.77 2.26 -1.70
CA ILE A 52 4.65 3.18 -1.46
C ILE A 52 3.58 2.43 -0.69
N LYS A 53 3.02 3.06 0.34
CA LYS A 53 1.86 2.53 1.05
C LYS A 53 0.58 3.07 0.44
N TYR A 54 -0.26 2.18 -0.09
CA TYR A 54 -1.54 2.54 -0.69
C TYR A 54 -2.66 1.65 -0.15
N LEU A 55 -3.66 2.26 0.47
CA LEU A 55 -4.80 1.56 1.07
C LEU A 55 -4.38 0.44 2.06
N GLY A 56 -3.33 0.68 2.83
CA GLY A 56 -2.80 -0.28 3.79
C GLY A 56 -1.83 -1.32 3.21
N ILE A 57 -1.59 -1.30 1.91
CA ILE A 57 -0.73 -2.24 1.21
C ILE A 57 0.57 -1.57 0.81
N GLN A 58 1.68 -2.23 1.05
CA GLN A 58 3.01 -1.78 0.62
C GLN A 58 3.24 -2.19 -0.83
N LEU A 59 3.25 -1.21 -1.73
CA LEU A 59 3.61 -1.42 -3.13
C LEU A 59 5.12 -1.33 -3.28
N THR A 60 5.72 -2.36 -3.86
CA THR A 60 7.16 -2.46 -4.10
C THR A 60 7.48 -2.49 -5.58
N ARG A 61 8.75 -2.21 -5.94
CA ARG A 61 9.22 -2.29 -7.33
C ARG A 61 9.09 -3.72 -7.89
N ASP A 62 9.50 -4.71 -7.11
CA ASP A 62 9.50 -6.09 -7.52
C ASP A 62 8.29 -6.84 -6.97
N VAL A 63 7.66 -7.64 -7.83
CA VAL A 63 6.50 -8.46 -7.44
C VAL A 63 6.85 -9.47 -6.35
N LYS A 64 8.08 -9.98 -6.35
CA LYS A 64 8.55 -10.91 -5.32
C LYS A 64 8.58 -10.29 -3.93
N ASP A 65 8.99 -9.03 -3.84
CA ASP A 65 9.04 -8.30 -2.58
C ASP A 65 7.65 -7.88 -2.11
N LEU A 66 6.70 -7.74 -3.03
CA LEU A 66 5.31 -7.42 -2.71
C LEU A 66 4.71 -8.42 -1.71
N PHE A 67 4.88 -9.71 -1.94
CA PHE A 67 4.43 -10.75 -1.02
C PHE A 67 5.11 -10.67 0.35
N LYS A 68 6.44 -10.57 0.35
CA LYS A 68 7.21 -10.50 1.59
C LYS A 68 6.83 -9.29 2.44
N GLU A 69 6.78 -8.12 1.83
CA GLU A 69 6.52 -6.86 2.53
C GLU A 69 5.09 -6.75 3.09
N ASN A 70 4.12 -7.43 2.49
CA ASN A 70 2.73 -7.37 2.93
C ASN A 70 2.34 -8.53 3.84
N TYR A 71 2.72 -9.76 3.51
CA TYR A 71 2.28 -10.94 4.27
C TYR A 71 3.09 -11.20 5.53
N LYS A 72 4.40 -10.94 5.54
CA LYS A 72 5.21 -11.12 6.76
C LYS A 72 4.76 -10.22 7.92
N PRO A 73 4.57 -8.90 7.73
CA PRO A 73 4.04 -8.04 8.78
C PRO A 73 2.64 -8.45 9.23
N LEU A 74 1.78 -8.87 8.30
CA LEU A 74 0.42 -9.34 8.61
C LEU A 74 0.45 -10.59 9.49
N LEU A 75 1.25 -11.58 9.12
CA LEU A 75 1.41 -12.82 9.92
C LEU A 75 1.98 -12.54 11.30
N LYS A 76 2.94 -11.62 11.41
CA LYS A 76 3.49 -11.18 12.68
C LYS A 76 2.44 -10.52 13.56
N GLU A 77 1.65 -9.62 13.00
CA GLU A 77 0.56 -8.94 13.70
C GLU A 77 -0.50 -9.93 14.20
N ILE A 78 -0.91 -10.87 13.36
CA ILE A 78 -1.85 -11.94 13.74
C ILE A 78 -1.29 -12.78 14.89
N ARG A 79 -0.01 -13.13 14.82
CA ARG A 79 0.64 -13.91 15.88
C ARG A 79 0.71 -13.15 17.19
N GLU A 80 1.04 -11.88 17.16
CA GLU A 80 1.07 -11.02 18.35
C GLU A 80 -0.33 -10.86 18.95
N ASP A 81 -1.34 -10.64 18.14
CA ASP A 81 -2.73 -10.51 18.58
C ASP A 81 -3.24 -11.81 19.19
N THR A 82 -2.99 -12.95 18.55
CA THR A 82 -3.40 -14.25 19.10
C THR A 82 -2.69 -14.57 20.43
N ASN A 83 -1.44 -14.18 20.59
CA ASN A 83 -0.72 -14.34 21.85
C ASN A 83 -1.30 -13.46 22.96
N LYS A 84 -1.69 -12.22 22.65
CA LYS A 84 -2.38 -11.35 23.61
C LYS A 84 -3.73 -11.93 24.05
N TRP A 85 -4.48 -12.48 23.11
CA TRP A 85 -5.82 -13.04 23.41
C TRP A 85 -5.80 -14.39 24.10
N LYS A 86 -4.70 -15.11 24.00
CA LYS A 86 -4.55 -16.44 24.61
C LYS A 86 -4.87 -16.46 26.10
N ASN A 87 -4.48 -15.41 26.82
CA ASN A 87 -4.62 -15.32 28.26
C ASN A 87 -5.93 -14.64 28.71
N ILE A 88 -6.74 -14.15 27.76
CA ILE A 88 -8.02 -13.52 28.06
C ILE A 88 -9.10 -14.61 28.19
N PRO A 89 -9.78 -14.73 29.36
CA PRO A 89 -10.90 -15.69 29.51
C PRO A 89 -12.03 -15.30 28.55
N CYS A 90 -12.36 -16.22 27.66
CA CYS A 90 -13.39 -16.01 26.66
C CYS A 90 -14.03 -17.35 26.25
N SER A 91 -15.31 -17.34 25.99
CA SER A 91 -16.02 -18.51 25.48
C SER A 91 -15.56 -18.86 24.06
N TRP A 92 -15.84 -20.08 23.63
CA TRP A 92 -15.58 -20.52 22.26
C TRP A 92 -16.21 -19.62 21.21
N ILE A 93 -17.48 -19.25 21.42
CA ILE A 93 -18.22 -18.34 20.54
C ILE A 93 -17.55 -16.96 20.50
N GLY A 94 -17.13 -16.45 21.65
CA GLY A 94 -16.40 -15.18 21.74
C GLY A 94 -15.07 -15.20 21.00
N ARG A 95 -14.32 -16.28 21.07
CA ARG A 95 -13.07 -16.46 20.31
C ARG A 95 -13.29 -16.49 18.82
N ILE A 96 -14.29 -17.21 18.35
CA ILE A 96 -14.67 -17.25 16.93
C ILE A 96 -15.08 -15.86 16.45
N ASN A 97 -15.88 -15.13 17.20
CA ASN A 97 -16.29 -13.77 16.86
C ASN A 97 -15.10 -12.80 16.82
N THR A 98 -14.17 -12.90 17.75
CA THR A 98 -12.96 -12.07 17.76
C THR A 98 -12.12 -12.32 16.50
N VAL A 99 -11.92 -13.56 16.10
CA VAL A 99 -11.21 -13.91 14.85
C VAL A 99 -11.95 -13.34 13.63
N LYS A 100 -13.26 -13.49 13.55
CA LYS A 100 -14.06 -12.97 12.45
C LYS A 100 -14.01 -11.44 12.34
N MET A 101 -13.98 -10.73 13.44
CA MET A 101 -14.02 -9.27 13.45
C MET A 101 -12.64 -8.62 13.30
N ALA A 102 -11.59 -9.24 13.81
CA ALA A 102 -10.26 -8.65 13.86
C ALA A 102 -9.30 -9.18 12.79
N ILE A 103 -9.26 -10.50 12.59
CA ILE A 103 -8.27 -11.14 11.70
C ILE A 103 -8.80 -11.29 10.28
N LEU A 104 -10.01 -11.81 10.13
CA LEU A 104 -10.57 -12.15 8.82
C LEU A 104 -10.65 -10.97 7.84
N PRO A 105 -11.09 -9.76 8.24
CA PRO A 105 -11.10 -8.62 7.33
C PRO A 105 -9.72 -8.24 6.81
N LYS A 106 -8.68 -8.30 7.64
CA LYS A 106 -7.30 -8.01 7.24
C LYS A 106 -6.77 -9.03 6.22
N VAL A 107 -7.02 -10.30 6.46
CA VAL A 107 -6.60 -11.39 5.56
C VAL A 107 -7.34 -11.32 4.22
N ILE A 108 -8.66 -11.11 4.23
CA ILE A 108 -9.46 -10.99 3.02
C ILE A 108 -9.02 -9.78 2.19
N CYS A 109 -8.80 -8.63 2.83
CA CYS A 109 -8.30 -7.44 2.14
C CYS A 109 -6.95 -7.70 1.48
N GLY A 110 -6.02 -8.35 2.18
CA GLY A 110 -4.72 -8.71 1.63
C GLY A 110 -4.81 -9.68 0.45
N ILE A 111 -5.62 -10.72 0.55
CA ILE A 111 -5.79 -11.71 -0.53
C ILE A 111 -6.46 -11.11 -1.76
N ASN A 112 -7.45 -10.24 -1.59
CA ASN A 112 -8.14 -9.58 -2.71
C ASN A 112 -7.26 -8.58 -3.44
N ALA A 113 -6.39 -7.89 -2.72
CA ALA A 113 -5.52 -6.86 -3.29
C ALA A 113 -4.24 -7.44 -3.90
N ILE A 114 -3.74 -8.56 -3.37
CA ILE A 114 -2.50 -9.22 -3.81
C ILE A 114 -2.84 -10.67 -4.13
N PRO A 115 -3.04 -10.99 -5.40
CA PRO A 115 -3.34 -12.36 -5.83
C PRO A 115 -2.20 -13.35 -5.59
#